data_653f9c843631951cdceff3b4971f8493
#
_entry.id   653f9c843631951cdceff3b4971f8493
#
_cell.length_a   1.000
_cell.length_b   1.000
_cell.length_c   1.000
_cell.angle_alpha   90.00
_cell.angle_beta   90.00
_cell.angle_gamma   90.00
#
_symmetry.space_group_name_H-M   'P 1'
#
loop_
_entity.id
_entity.type
_entity.pdbx_description
1 polymer ?
#
loop_
_entity_poly.entity_id
_entity_poly.type
_entity_poly.pdbx_seq_one_letter_code
_entity_poly.pdbx_strand_id
1 'polypeptide(L)'
;MNTMTTYSGRKFDPMQMTPGDVYIEDIAHALSLLCRGGGQLTYFYSVGQHSLNCAAEAKARGWSKRQQLACLLHDASEGYISDIIRPVKIYLTNYLAVSYTHLRAHETLANL
;
A
#
# COMPACT_ATOMS: atom_id res chain seq x y z
N MET A 1 -2.37 -20.35 13.02
CA MET A 1 -1.78 -19.41 12.04
C MET A 1 -2.79 -18.32 11.74
N ASN A 2 -2.34 -17.08 11.80
CA ASN A 2 -3.21 -15.93 11.56
C ASN A 2 -3.17 -15.56 10.08
N THR A 3 -4.20 -15.95 9.35
CA THR A 3 -4.27 -15.66 7.92
C THR A 3 -5.38 -14.66 7.62
N MET A 4 -5.21 -13.93 6.53
CA MET A 4 -6.27 -13.12 5.92
C MET A 4 -6.65 -13.73 4.58
N THR A 5 -7.85 -13.41 4.12
CA THR A 5 -8.29 -13.73 2.76
C THR A 5 -8.47 -12.42 2.01
N THR A 6 -7.79 -12.28 0.87
CA THR A 6 -7.85 -11.07 0.07
C THR A 6 -9.10 -11.04 -0.82
N TYR A 7 -9.32 -9.90 -1.47
CA TYR A 7 -10.42 -9.71 -2.40
C TYR A 7 -10.43 -10.78 -3.52
N SER A 8 -9.26 -11.18 -4.02
CA SER A 8 -9.16 -12.21 -5.07
C SER A 8 -9.28 -13.62 -4.53
N GLY A 9 -9.45 -13.80 -3.21
CA GLY A 9 -9.58 -15.11 -2.58
C GLY A 9 -8.27 -15.76 -2.18
N ARG A 10 -7.14 -15.05 -2.25
CA ARG A 10 -5.84 -15.55 -1.78
C ARG A 10 -5.81 -15.55 -0.27
N LYS A 11 -5.24 -16.59 0.31
CA LYS A 11 -5.17 -16.76 1.76
C LYS A 11 -3.71 -16.93 2.20
N PHE A 12 -3.25 -16.05 3.08
CA PHE A 12 -1.88 -16.08 3.59
C PHE A 12 -1.77 -15.27 4.88
N ASP A 13 -0.65 -15.43 5.58
CA ASP A 13 -0.32 -14.62 6.76
C ASP A 13 0.31 -13.31 6.30
N PRO A 14 -0.35 -12.15 6.51
CA PRO A 14 0.19 -10.86 6.06
C PRO A 14 1.50 -10.48 6.75
N MET A 15 1.81 -11.06 7.90
CA MET A 15 3.06 -10.82 8.60
C MET A 15 4.23 -11.62 8.02
N GLN A 16 3.96 -12.56 7.11
CA GLN A 16 4.95 -13.44 6.50
C GLN A 16 4.74 -13.52 4.98
N MET A 17 4.44 -12.37 4.37
CA MET A 17 4.20 -12.30 2.93
C MET A 17 5.48 -12.56 2.13
N THR A 18 5.28 -13.23 0.99
CA THR A 18 6.31 -13.40 -0.04
C THR A 18 5.89 -12.60 -1.28
N PRO A 19 6.80 -12.34 -2.22
CA PRO A 19 6.43 -11.65 -3.48
C PRO A 19 5.30 -12.34 -4.25
N GLY A 20 5.18 -13.66 -4.14
CA GLY A 20 4.09 -14.41 -4.79
C GLY A 20 2.71 -14.14 -4.21
N ASP A 21 2.64 -13.58 -3.00
CA ASP A 21 1.36 -13.22 -2.36
C ASP A 21 0.86 -11.84 -2.79
N VAL A 22 1.72 -11.04 -3.39
CA VAL A 22 1.41 -9.67 -3.82
C VAL A 22 0.64 -9.72 -5.14
N TYR A 23 -0.58 -9.16 -5.15
CA TYR A 23 -1.47 -9.18 -6.29
C TYR A 23 -2.05 -7.79 -6.49
N ILE A 24 -1.80 -7.20 -7.65
CA ILE A 24 -2.12 -5.77 -7.89
C ILE A 24 -3.63 -5.48 -7.78
N GLU A 25 -4.49 -6.42 -8.17
CA GLU A 25 -5.93 -6.22 -8.05
C GLU A 25 -6.38 -6.13 -6.60
N ASP A 26 -5.76 -6.92 -5.72
CA ASP A 26 -6.04 -6.88 -4.29
C ASP A 26 -5.62 -5.52 -3.71
N ILE A 27 -4.44 -5.06 -4.11
CA ILE A 27 -3.92 -3.75 -3.67
C ILE A 27 -4.87 -2.64 -4.12
N ALA A 28 -5.18 -2.60 -5.40
CA ALA A 28 -6.03 -1.54 -5.96
C ALA A 28 -7.40 -1.51 -5.30
N HIS A 29 -8.02 -2.69 -5.13
CA HIS A 29 -9.32 -2.80 -4.49
C HIS A 29 -9.28 -2.31 -3.04
N ALA A 30 -8.33 -2.82 -2.26
CA ALA A 30 -8.21 -2.46 -0.84
C ALA A 30 -7.92 -0.97 -0.66
N LEU A 31 -7.00 -0.40 -1.42
CA LEU A 31 -6.66 1.01 -1.32
C LEU A 31 -7.84 1.91 -1.69
N SER A 32 -8.73 1.46 -2.58
CA SER A 32 -9.93 2.21 -2.94
C SER A 32 -10.94 2.30 -1.80
N LEU A 33 -10.87 1.40 -0.83
CA LEU A 33 -11.78 1.33 0.31
C LEU A 33 -11.18 1.85 1.61
N LEU A 34 -9.87 2.12 1.64
CA LEU A 34 -9.20 2.66 2.83
C LEU A 34 -9.26 4.18 2.81
N CYS A 35 -9.85 4.78 3.83
CA CYS A 35 -9.84 6.22 4.02
C CYS A 35 -8.48 6.66 4.60
N ARG A 36 -7.92 7.74 4.07
CA ARG A 36 -6.67 8.30 4.58
C ARG A 36 -6.84 8.85 6.01
N GLY A 37 -5.73 8.90 6.74
CA GLY A 37 -5.68 9.52 8.06
C GLY A 37 -6.55 8.86 9.10
N GLY A 38 -6.85 7.57 8.93
CA GLY A 38 -7.72 6.85 9.87
C GLY A 38 -9.15 7.38 9.89
N GLY A 39 -9.58 8.07 8.84
CA GLY A 39 -10.92 8.65 8.76
C GLY A 39 -11.06 10.01 9.40
N GLN A 40 -9.98 10.61 9.91
CA GLN A 40 -10.02 11.94 10.52
C GLN A 40 -10.05 13.05 9.46
N LEU A 41 -11.02 12.96 8.58
CA LEU A 41 -11.25 13.87 7.46
C LEU A 41 -12.73 14.27 7.43
N THR A 42 -13.03 15.37 6.74
CA THR A 42 -14.42 15.86 6.60
C THR A 42 -15.22 15.06 5.58
N TYR A 43 -14.56 14.33 4.70
CA TYR A 43 -15.19 13.47 3.70
C TYR A 43 -14.26 12.31 3.38
N PHE A 44 -14.80 11.29 2.74
CA PHE A 44 -14.02 10.12 2.34
C PHE A 44 -12.98 10.49 1.28
N TYR A 45 -11.74 10.14 1.55
CA TYR A 45 -10.62 10.31 0.61
C TYR A 45 -9.79 9.03 0.68
N SER A 46 -9.84 8.23 -0.38
CA SER A 46 -9.19 6.92 -0.36
C SER A 46 -7.68 7.01 -0.49
N VAL A 47 -6.99 6.03 0.09
CA VAL A 47 -5.56 5.85 -0.12
C VAL A 47 -5.27 5.63 -1.62
N GLY A 48 -6.17 4.93 -2.33
CA GLY A 48 -6.05 4.74 -3.78
C GLY A 48 -6.05 6.05 -4.55
N GLN A 49 -6.98 6.96 -4.23
CA GLN A 49 -7.02 8.28 -4.86
C GLN A 49 -5.76 9.08 -4.55
N HIS A 50 -5.30 9.02 -3.31
CA HIS A 50 -4.03 9.66 -2.92
C HIS A 50 -2.87 9.13 -3.76
N SER A 51 -2.79 7.83 -3.95
CA SER A 51 -1.73 7.21 -4.74
C SER A 51 -1.75 7.68 -6.19
N LEU A 52 -2.94 7.77 -6.79
CA LEU A 52 -3.10 8.31 -8.14
C LEU A 52 -2.66 9.77 -8.21
N ASN A 53 -3.02 10.58 -7.22
CA ASN A 53 -2.63 11.99 -7.16
C ASN A 53 -1.11 12.14 -7.03
N CYS A 54 -0.46 11.28 -6.23
CA CYS A 54 1.00 11.28 -6.10
C CYS A 54 1.69 10.96 -7.43
N ALA A 55 1.18 9.98 -8.16
CA ALA A 55 1.73 9.62 -9.47
C ALA A 55 1.52 10.76 -10.48
N ALA A 56 0.35 11.40 -10.47
CA ALA A 56 0.05 12.53 -11.34
C ALA A 56 0.96 13.73 -11.04
N GLU A 57 1.23 14.02 -9.78
CA GLU A 57 2.16 15.08 -9.38
C GLU A 57 3.57 14.78 -9.87
N ALA A 58 4.04 13.54 -9.73
CA ALA A 58 5.34 13.13 -10.23
C ALA A 58 5.44 13.34 -11.75
N LYS A 59 4.38 13.00 -12.48
CA LYS A 59 4.32 13.22 -13.93
C LYS A 59 4.37 14.71 -14.26
N ALA A 60 3.63 15.53 -13.53
CA ALA A 60 3.61 16.99 -13.74
C ALA A 60 4.97 17.63 -13.51
N ARG A 61 5.78 17.06 -12.60
CA ARG A 61 7.15 17.52 -12.33
C ARG A 61 8.18 16.98 -13.33
N GLY A 62 7.76 16.23 -14.33
CA GLY A 62 8.65 15.67 -15.34
C GLY A 62 9.47 14.48 -14.86
N TRP A 63 9.04 13.82 -13.78
CA TRP A 63 9.72 12.65 -13.26
C TRP A 63 9.55 11.45 -14.19
N SER A 64 10.50 10.50 -14.13
CA SER A 64 10.50 9.32 -14.97
C SER A 64 9.27 8.44 -14.71
N LYS A 65 8.95 7.55 -15.65
CA LYS A 65 7.88 6.58 -15.46
C LYS A 65 8.14 5.66 -14.27
N ARG A 66 9.39 5.29 -14.04
CA ARG A 66 9.75 4.49 -12.87
C ARG A 66 9.46 5.24 -11.57
N GLN A 67 9.79 6.53 -11.52
CA GLN A 67 9.48 7.37 -10.36
C GLN A 67 7.98 7.56 -10.19
N GLN A 68 7.23 7.73 -11.27
CA GLN A 68 5.77 7.81 -11.22
C GLN A 68 5.18 6.51 -10.65
N LEU A 69 5.70 5.36 -11.08
CA LEU A 69 5.24 4.07 -10.58
C LEU A 69 5.57 3.89 -9.10
N ALA A 70 6.76 4.31 -8.67
CA ALA A 70 7.13 4.30 -7.26
C ALA A 70 6.17 5.13 -6.41
N CYS A 71 5.79 6.31 -6.90
CA CYS A 71 4.80 7.16 -6.22
C CYS A 71 3.42 6.48 -6.15
N LEU A 72 3.03 5.80 -7.23
CA LEU A 72 1.75 5.09 -7.28
C LEU A 72 1.70 3.97 -6.25
N LEU A 73 2.81 3.29 -6.02
CA LEU A 73 2.87 2.10 -5.17
C LEU A 73 3.40 2.36 -3.76
N HIS A 74 3.70 3.62 -3.40
CA HIS A 74 4.38 3.89 -2.13
C HIS A 74 3.56 3.48 -0.90
N ASP A 75 2.23 3.50 -0.97
CA ASP A 75 1.33 3.07 0.11
C ASP A 75 0.69 1.70 -0.15
N ALA A 76 1.20 0.95 -1.12
CA ALA A 76 0.56 -0.32 -1.53
C ALA A 76 0.50 -1.34 -0.39
N SER A 77 1.46 -1.33 0.55
CA SER A 77 1.44 -2.23 1.71
C SER A 77 0.20 -2.03 2.57
N GLU A 78 -0.37 -0.84 2.60
CA GLU A 78 -1.57 -0.55 3.37
C GLU A 78 -2.76 -1.39 2.92
N GLY A 79 -2.75 -1.90 1.69
CA GLY A 79 -3.77 -2.83 1.21
C GLY A 79 -3.81 -4.15 1.98
N TYR A 80 -2.74 -4.49 2.70
CA TYR A 80 -2.63 -5.73 3.47
C TYR A 80 -2.59 -5.48 4.97
N ILE A 81 -1.93 -4.41 5.41
CA ILE A 81 -1.71 -4.16 6.85
C ILE A 81 -2.41 -2.92 7.36
N SER A 82 -3.28 -2.33 6.54
CA SER A 82 -4.04 -1.13 6.87
C SER A 82 -3.18 0.13 6.99
N ASP A 83 -3.85 1.28 7.07
CA ASP A 83 -3.23 2.58 7.29
C ASP A 83 -3.17 2.86 8.79
N ILE A 84 -1.97 3.08 9.29
CA ILE A 84 -1.75 3.49 10.67
C ILE A 84 -1.19 4.90 10.64
N ILE A 85 -1.80 5.82 11.36
CA ILE A 85 -1.34 7.21 11.42
C ILE A 85 0.07 7.29 12.00
N ARG A 86 0.88 8.22 11.48
CA ARG A 86 2.29 8.32 11.83
C ARG A 86 2.56 8.42 13.35
N PRO A 87 1.81 9.21 14.14
CA PRO A 87 2.07 9.30 15.58
C PRO A 87 1.96 7.98 16.33
N VAL A 88 1.19 7.02 15.80
CA VAL A 88 1.07 5.69 16.37
C VAL A 88 2.09 4.74 15.76
N LYS A 89 2.32 4.88 14.46
CA LYS A 89 3.19 3.99 13.68
C LYS A 89 4.61 3.90 14.24
N ILE A 90 5.16 5.02 14.73
CA ILE A 90 6.54 5.05 15.25
C ILE A 90 6.75 4.15 16.48
N TYR A 91 5.66 3.76 17.15
CA TYR A 91 5.73 2.86 18.31
C TYR A 91 5.45 1.39 17.93
N LEU A 92 5.11 1.10 16.68
CA LEU A 92 4.76 -0.24 16.22
C LEU A 92 5.91 -0.85 15.42
N THR A 93 6.95 -1.30 16.12
CA THR A 93 8.17 -1.82 15.48
C THR A 93 7.88 -2.99 14.54
N ASN A 94 6.99 -3.90 14.95
CA ASN A 94 6.63 -5.05 14.10
C ASN A 94 5.90 -4.59 12.84
N TYR A 95 5.01 -3.60 12.94
CA TYR A 95 4.34 -3.02 11.78
C TYR A 95 5.34 -2.41 10.81
N LEU A 96 6.32 -1.67 11.30
CA LEU A 96 7.35 -1.04 10.45
C LEU A 96 8.19 -2.09 9.72
N ALA A 97 8.56 -3.17 10.40
CA ALA A 97 9.32 -4.27 9.80
C ALA A 97 8.52 -4.93 8.68
N VAL A 98 7.23 -5.21 8.89
CA VAL A 98 6.35 -5.83 7.90
C VAL A 98 6.11 -4.87 6.73
N SER A 99 5.90 -3.58 7.01
CA SER A 99 5.73 -2.56 5.97
C SER A 99 6.95 -2.49 5.06
N TYR A 100 8.15 -2.55 5.62
CA TYR A 100 9.39 -2.58 4.85
C TYR A 100 9.48 -3.84 3.98
N THR A 101 9.09 -4.99 4.52
CA THR A 101 9.07 -6.25 3.78
C THR A 101 8.09 -6.15 2.59
N HIS A 102 6.91 -5.58 2.80
CA HIS A 102 5.94 -5.34 1.74
C HIS A 102 6.50 -4.42 0.67
N LEU A 103 7.17 -3.35 1.06
CA LEU A 103 7.77 -2.41 0.13
C LEU A 103 8.78 -3.12 -0.80
N ARG A 104 9.60 -4.00 -0.23
CA ARG A 104 10.55 -4.78 -1.03
C ARG A 104 9.85 -5.74 -2.00
N ALA A 105 8.75 -6.35 -1.58
CA ALA A 105 7.94 -7.19 -2.46
C ALA A 105 7.36 -6.36 -3.62
N HIS A 106 6.93 -5.13 -3.36
CA HIS A 106 6.40 -4.23 -4.37
C HIS A 106 7.48 -3.77 -5.38
N GLU A 107 8.74 -3.77 -5.01
CA GLU A 107 9.84 -3.46 -5.94
C GLU A 107 9.83 -4.42 -7.13
N THR A 108 9.43 -5.67 -6.93
CA THR A 108 9.29 -6.64 -8.01
C THR A 108 8.22 -6.20 -9.01
N LEU A 109 7.09 -5.68 -8.53
CA LEU A 109 6.04 -5.13 -9.39
C LEU A 109 6.52 -3.89 -10.14
N ALA A 110 7.27 -3.02 -9.47
CA ALA A 110 7.77 -1.78 -10.06
C ALA A 110 8.82 -2.04 -11.17
N ASN A 111 9.41 -3.21 -11.19
CA ASN A 111 10.41 -3.59 -12.19
C ASN A 111 9.81 -4.35 -13.39
N LEU A 112 8.51 -4.58 -13.36
CA LEU A 112 7.82 -5.18 -14.50
C LEU A 112 7.60 -4.15 -15.60
#